data_02193d0fcba4cf58c066ebbbbb988175
#
_entry.id   02193d0fcba4cf58c066ebbbbb988175
#
_cell.length_a   1.000
_cell.length_b   1.000
_cell.length_c   1.000
_cell.angle_alpha   90.00
_cell.angle_beta   90.00
_cell.angle_gamma   90.00
#
_symmetry.space_group_name_H-M   'P 1'
#
loop_
_entity.id
_entity.type
_entity.pdbx_description
1 polymer ?
#
loop_
_entity_poly.entity_id
_entity_poly.type
_entity_poly.pdbx_seq_one_letter_code
_entity_poly.pdbx_strand_id
1 'polypeptide(L)'
;MLLDSATELRLNKLLSALSEYKGSDLHLTVANPPSLRIWGKLQSLANEPLLTNDFLTNLIQALLTDVQLQKLKLTKDVTAVVTFKGKSRYKLHAYSQQGNYSLTFHTIPLNVAPLSRWTIHTAVQQCSQIQTGLIVVAGGYGAGKSTLVAGLVEELNQTSAHHIMTFEQPIEFVYTDAQSIVEQVEIGVDIPDLQSGLQRVYQEDVDIVVVNTVLDAASMRTVLHFVEMGKLVILEVMAPTIQLALTSMVGVFHAAEQVSVRDELA
;
A
#
# COMPACT_ATOMS: atom_id res chain seq x y z
N MET A 1 22.59 0.34 9.13
CA MET A 1 23.31 0.93 10.28
C MET A 1 22.41 0.78 11.51
N LEU A 2 22.94 0.46 12.69
CA LEU A 2 22.09 0.41 13.89
C LEU A 2 21.81 1.84 14.37
N LEU A 3 20.58 2.10 14.82
CA LEU A 3 20.24 3.36 15.50
C LEU A 3 21.13 3.53 16.74
N ASP A 4 21.62 4.75 16.99
CA ASP A 4 22.20 5.04 18.29
C ASP A 4 21.12 4.95 19.38
N SER A 5 21.53 4.62 20.62
CA SER A 5 20.60 4.32 21.71
C SER A 5 19.64 5.48 22.03
N ALA A 6 20.06 6.75 21.85
CA ALA A 6 19.23 7.89 22.16
C ALA A 6 18.15 8.11 21.06
N THR A 7 18.53 7.99 19.80
CA THR A 7 17.61 8.05 18.65
C THR A 7 16.60 6.91 18.69
N GLU A 8 17.06 5.68 19.01
CA GLU A 8 16.17 4.53 19.15
C GLU A 8 15.16 4.70 20.30
N LEU A 9 15.62 5.17 21.45
CA LEU A 9 14.74 5.40 22.61
C LEU A 9 13.68 6.44 22.29
N ARG A 10 14.08 7.53 21.64
CA ARG A 10 13.15 8.59 21.23
C ARG A 10 12.13 8.10 20.21
N LEU A 11 12.57 7.36 19.18
CA LEU A 11 11.65 6.77 18.21
C LEU A 11 10.66 5.81 18.89
N ASN A 12 11.15 4.93 19.77
CA ASN A 12 10.30 4.03 20.55
C ASN A 12 9.20 4.78 21.31
N LYS A 13 9.56 5.87 21.99
CA LYS A 13 8.61 6.70 22.73
C LYS A 13 7.53 7.27 21.82
N LEU A 14 7.91 7.78 20.64
CA LEU A 14 6.98 8.36 19.67
C LEU A 14 6.05 7.31 19.06
N LEU A 15 6.57 6.12 18.72
CA LEU A 15 5.77 5.02 18.18
C LEU A 15 4.86 4.42 19.27
N SER A 16 5.28 4.38 20.53
CA SER A 16 4.43 4.00 21.65
C SER A 16 3.28 4.99 21.82
N ALA A 17 3.55 6.29 21.78
CA ALA A 17 2.51 7.31 21.82
C ALA A 17 1.52 7.17 20.65
N LEU A 18 2.01 6.91 19.42
CA LEU A 18 1.15 6.65 18.26
C LEU A 18 0.17 5.49 18.54
N SER A 19 0.66 4.40 19.14
CA SER A 19 -0.16 3.23 19.48
C SER A 19 -1.14 3.52 20.64
N GLU A 20 -0.69 4.16 21.72
CA GLU A 20 -1.50 4.49 22.90
C GLU A 20 -2.67 5.42 22.54
N TYR A 21 -2.43 6.43 21.72
CA TYR A 21 -3.46 7.35 21.25
C TYR A 21 -4.29 6.79 20.10
N LYS A 22 -4.02 5.54 19.66
CA LYS A 22 -4.66 4.92 18.49
C LYS A 22 -4.59 5.83 17.24
N GLY A 23 -3.45 6.47 17.06
CA GLY A 23 -3.19 7.33 15.92
C GLY A 23 -2.96 6.52 14.64
N SER A 24 -3.33 7.09 13.51
CA SER A 24 -3.04 6.50 12.19
C SER A 24 -1.66 6.86 11.67
N ASP A 25 -1.19 8.09 11.98
CA ASP A 25 0.07 8.60 11.45
C ASP A 25 0.88 9.34 12.51
N LEU A 26 2.21 9.22 12.39
CA LEU A 26 3.19 10.05 13.09
C LEU A 26 3.95 10.87 12.06
N HIS A 27 3.88 12.20 12.19
CA HIS A 27 4.56 13.15 11.31
C HIS A 27 5.77 13.75 12.03
N LEU A 28 6.92 13.69 11.38
CA LEU A 28 8.20 14.20 11.88
C LEU A 28 8.77 15.21 10.88
N THR A 29 8.82 16.50 11.27
CA THR A 29 9.33 17.58 10.44
C THR A 29 10.31 18.43 11.26
N VAL A 30 11.46 18.80 10.68
CA VAL A 30 12.49 19.59 11.34
C VAL A 30 11.92 20.90 11.88
N ALA A 31 12.43 21.34 13.03
CA ALA A 31 12.04 22.56 13.77
C ALA A 31 10.58 22.56 14.26
N ASN A 32 9.88 21.43 14.21
CA ASN A 32 8.55 21.23 14.77
C ASN A 32 8.57 20.12 15.83
N PRO A 33 7.64 20.13 16.80
CA PRO A 33 7.41 18.98 17.64
C PRO A 33 6.78 17.84 16.81
N PRO A 34 6.99 16.57 17.19
CA PRO A 34 6.30 15.44 16.58
C PRO A 34 4.78 15.63 16.60
N SER A 35 4.07 15.19 15.57
CA SER A 35 2.62 15.33 15.49
C SER A 35 1.97 13.99 15.14
N LEU A 36 0.85 13.67 15.79
CA LEU A 36 0.05 12.47 15.55
C LEU A 36 -1.23 12.84 14.79
N ARG A 37 -1.67 11.97 13.92
CA ARG A 37 -3.03 12.00 13.39
C ARG A 37 -3.91 11.04 14.17
N ILE A 38 -4.88 11.59 14.89
CA ILE A 38 -5.79 10.85 15.77
C ILE A 38 -7.21 11.14 15.33
N TRP A 39 -7.96 10.11 14.93
CA TRP A 39 -9.33 10.25 14.40
C TRP A 39 -9.45 11.31 13.28
N GLY A 40 -8.47 11.33 12.37
CA GLY A 40 -8.41 12.28 11.26
C GLY A 40 -7.90 13.68 11.62
N LYS A 41 -7.72 14.02 12.91
CA LYS A 41 -7.24 15.33 13.38
C LYS A 41 -5.75 15.29 13.69
N LEU A 42 -5.03 16.31 13.27
CA LEU A 42 -3.61 16.46 13.59
C LEU A 42 -3.44 17.06 14.99
N GLN A 43 -2.64 16.40 15.83
CA GLN A 43 -2.34 16.82 17.21
C GLN A 43 -0.82 16.84 17.42
N SER A 44 -0.30 17.99 17.82
CA SER A 44 1.12 18.14 18.15
C SER A 44 1.41 17.62 19.55
N LEU A 45 2.52 16.90 19.71
CA LEU A 45 3.08 16.49 20.99
C LEU A 45 3.93 17.65 21.56
N ALA A 46 3.28 18.74 21.96
CA ALA A 46 3.92 19.99 22.38
C ALA A 46 4.95 19.85 23.53
N ASN A 47 4.85 18.78 24.34
CA ASN A 47 5.79 18.48 25.42
C ASN A 47 7.06 17.75 24.91
N GLU A 48 7.10 17.36 23.64
CA GLU A 48 8.29 16.76 23.03
C GLU A 48 9.22 17.84 22.49
N PRO A 49 10.56 17.67 22.60
CA PRO A 49 11.50 18.58 22.00
C PRO A 49 11.31 18.73 20.50
N LEU A 50 11.66 19.90 19.96
CA LEU A 50 11.68 20.10 18.51
C LEU A 50 12.58 19.08 17.82
N LEU A 51 12.19 18.66 16.63
CA LEU A 51 12.94 17.70 15.82
C LEU A 51 14.12 18.39 15.14
N THR A 52 15.28 17.75 15.20
CA THR A 52 16.50 18.23 14.54
C THR A 52 16.72 17.49 13.22
N ASN A 53 17.46 18.11 12.31
CA ASN A 53 17.84 17.45 11.05
C ASN A 53 18.68 16.20 11.30
N ASP A 54 19.58 16.22 12.28
CA ASP A 54 20.43 15.08 12.64
C ASP A 54 19.58 13.88 13.10
N PHE A 55 18.56 14.13 13.93
CA PHE A 55 17.65 13.06 14.36
C PHE A 55 16.94 12.41 13.17
N LEU A 56 16.37 13.20 12.25
CA LEU A 56 15.69 12.64 11.07
C LEU A 56 16.66 11.97 10.10
N THR A 57 17.86 12.51 9.93
CA THR A 57 18.90 11.89 9.09
C THR A 57 19.33 10.55 9.65
N ASN A 58 19.55 10.43 10.96
CA ASN A 58 19.90 9.17 11.63
C ASN A 58 18.78 8.14 11.48
N LEU A 59 17.50 8.55 11.62
CA LEU A 59 16.37 7.66 11.38
C LEU A 59 16.35 7.13 9.93
N ILE A 60 16.50 7.99 8.95
CA ILE A 60 16.53 7.62 7.53
C ILE A 60 17.64 6.63 7.24
N GLN A 61 18.87 6.90 7.73
CA GLN A 61 20.03 6.02 7.51
C GLN A 61 19.88 4.65 8.16
N ALA A 62 19.14 4.54 9.25
CA ALA A 62 18.95 3.29 9.96
C ALA A 62 17.72 2.49 9.49
N LEU A 63 16.70 3.16 8.98
CA LEU A 63 15.43 2.51 8.61
C LEU A 63 15.34 2.15 7.12
N LEU A 64 16.07 2.86 6.25
CA LEU A 64 16.06 2.62 4.82
C LEU A 64 17.27 1.78 4.39
N THR A 65 17.03 0.94 3.38
CA THR A 65 18.10 0.20 2.70
C THR A 65 18.97 1.13 1.84
N ASP A 66 20.15 0.69 1.45
CA ASP A 66 21.06 1.48 0.59
C ASP A 66 20.39 1.87 -0.74
N VAL A 67 19.59 0.99 -1.33
CA VAL A 67 18.81 1.26 -2.57
C VAL A 67 17.78 2.35 -2.32
N GLN A 68 17.04 2.28 -1.22
CA GLN A 68 16.03 3.28 -0.84
C GLN A 68 16.67 4.63 -0.51
N LEU A 69 17.85 4.62 0.13
CA LEU A 69 18.64 5.85 0.40
C LEU A 69 19.11 6.50 -0.90
N GLN A 70 19.57 5.73 -1.87
CA GLN A 70 19.95 6.25 -3.19
C GLN A 70 18.72 6.84 -3.91
N LYS A 71 17.58 6.16 -3.89
CA LYS A 71 16.32 6.65 -4.45
C LYS A 71 15.95 7.98 -3.81
N LEU A 72 15.95 8.08 -2.47
CA LEU A 72 15.63 9.32 -1.75
C LEU A 72 16.58 10.47 -2.14
N LYS A 73 17.87 10.19 -2.33
CA LYS A 73 18.83 11.21 -2.78
C LYS A 73 18.54 11.72 -4.20
N LEU A 74 18.11 10.83 -5.10
CA LEU A 74 17.84 11.14 -6.51
C LEU A 74 16.47 11.79 -6.70
N THR A 75 15.41 11.14 -6.22
CA THR A 75 14.01 11.57 -6.45
C THR A 75 13.47 12.50 -5.37
N LYS A 76 14.20 12.67 -4.26
CA LYS A 76 13.80 13.46 -3.07
C LYS A 76 12.57 12.91 -2.34
N ASP A 77 12.18 11.67 -2.67
CA ASP A 77 10.99 11.00 -2.17
C ASP A 77 11.21 9.48 -2.15
N VAL A 78 10.78 8.81 -1.09
CA VAL A 78 10.76 7.35 -1.00
C VAL A 78 9.68 6.87 -0.05
N THR A 79 8.97 5.84 -0.45
CA THR A 79 8.08 5.09 0.43
C THR A 79 8.66 3.70 0.65
N ALA A 80 8.63 3.23 1.90
CA ALA A 80 9.13 1.92 2.31
C ALA A 80 8.22 1.35 3.39
N VAL A 81 8.26 0.05 3.62
CA VAL A 81 7.68 -0.55 4.81
C VAL A 81 8.78 -0.94 5.77
N VAL A 82 8.64 -0.53 7.02
CA VAL A 82 9.59 -0.81 8.09
C VAL A 82 8.92 -1.61 9.20
N THR A 83 9.58 -2.67 9.64
CA THR A 83 9.14 -3.45 10.80
C THR A 83 9.99 -3.08 12.00
N PHE A 84 9.35 -2.55 13.05
CA PHE A 84 10.05 -2.10 14.23
C PHE A 84 9.96 -3.16 15.34
N LYS A 85 11.13 -3.66 15.78
CA LYS A 85 11.27 -4.69 16.85
C LYS A 85 10.42 -5.95 16.63
N GLY A 86 10.07 -6.27 15.40
CA GLY A 86 9.20 -7.42 15.08
C GLY A 86 7.77 -7.33 15.63
N LYS A 87 7.36 -6.17 16.18
CA LYS A 87 6.08 -6.01 16.89
C LYS A 87 5.15 -4.98 16.25
N SER A 88 5.66 -4.15 15.36
CA SER A 88 4.88 -3.10 14.72
C SER A 88 5.38 -2.86 13.32
N ARG A 89 4.49 -2.66 12.39
CA ARG A 89 4.78 -2.43 10.98
C ARG A 89 4.25 -1.07 10.57
N TYR A 90 5.05 -0.34 9.82
CA TYR A 90 4.72 1.02 9.39
C TYR A 90 5.08 1.22 7.93
N LYS A 91 4.21 1.88 7.20
CA LYS A 91 4.55 2.50 5.91
C LYS A 91 5.24 3.81 6.21
N LEU A 92 6.53 3.87 5.91
CA LEU A 92 7.37 5.04 6.07
C LEU A 92 7.44 5.81 4.76
N HIS A 93 7.00 7.05 4.77
CA HIS A 93 7.22 7.99 3.69
C HIS A 93 8.27 9.00 4.11
N ALA A 94 9.38 9.06 3.38
CA ALA A 94 10.47 10.00 3.61
C ALA A 94 10.65 10.89 2.38
N TYR A 95 10.68 12.20 2.59
CA TYR A 95 10.83 13.17 1.51
C TYR A 95 11.64 14.40 1.94
N SER A 96 12.14 15.14 0.94
CA SER A 96 12.90 16.37 1.18
C SER A 96 11.98 17.59 1.17
N GLN A 97 12.15 18.44 2.18
CA GLN A 97 11.42 19.70 2.34
C GLN A 97 12.37 20.80 2.83
N GLN A 98 12.47 21.92 2.11
CA GLN A 98 13.32 23.07 2.47
C GLN A 98 14.77 22.68 2.83
N GLY A 99 15.34 21.75 2.06
CA GLY A 99 16.70 21.26 2.29
C GLY A 99 16.86 20.28 3.45
N ASN A 100 15.80 19.96 4.18
CA ASN A 100 15.77 18.99 5.27
C ASN A 100 14.90 17.77 4.89
N TYR A 101 14.93 16.73 5.71
CA TYR A 101 14.05 15.58 5.58
C TYR A 101 12.79 15.74 6.42
N SER A 102 11.69 15.16 5.92
CA SER A 102 10.46 14.94 6.66
C SER A 102 10.09 13.46 6.55
N LEU A 103 9.50 12.90 7.62
CA LEU A 103 9.11 11.51 7.72
C LEU A 103 7.67 11.40 8.17
N THR A 104 6.93 10.49 7.57
CA THR A 104 5.60 10.09 8.05
C THR A 104 5.58 8.58 8.23
N PHE A 105 5.20 8.12 9.42
CA PHE A 105 4.94 6.71 9.71
C PHE A 105 3.43 6.49 9.71
N HIS A 106 2.93 5.66 8.84
CA HIS A 106 1.55 5.20 8.82
C HIS A 106 1.48 3.80 9.40
N THR A 107 0.60 3.56 10.37
CA THR A 107 0.46 2.27 11.05
C THR A 107 -0.15 1.23 10.12
N ILE A 108 0.53 0.08 9.98
CA ILE A 108 0.01 -1.10 9.28
C ILE A 108 -0.31 -2.18 10.32
N PRO A 109 -1.50 -2.76 10.34
CA PRO A 109 -1.81 -3.92 11.16
C PRO A 109 -0.88 -5.09 10.84
N LEU A 110 -0.37 -5.79 11.85
CA LEU A 110 0.51 -6.95 11.65
C LEU A 110 -0.21 -8.15 11.05
N ASN A 111 -1.46 -8.33 11.43
CA ASN A 111 -2.29 -9.44 10.98
C ASN A 111 -3.48 -8.91 10.20
N VAL A 112 -3.76 -9.53 9.09
CA VAL A 112 -4.96 -9.30 8.30
C VAL A 112 -6.03 -10.27 8.80
N ALA A 113 -7.19 -9.74 9.15
CA ALA A 113 -8.35 -10.60 9.42
C ALA A 113 -9.12 -10.82 8.11
N PRO A 114 -9.56 -12.05 7.82
CA PRO A 114 -10.39 -12.32 6.64
C PRO A 114 -11.71 -11.52 6.71
N LEU A 115 -12.29 -11.20 5.55
CA LEU A 115 -13.50 -10.36 5.44
C LEU A 115 -14.68 -10.90 6.24
N SER A 116 -14.81 -12.21 6.36
CA SER A 116 -15.86 -12.88 7.11
C SER A 116 -15.89 -12.49 8.60
N ARG A 117 -14.78 -12.01 9.14
CA ARG A 117 -14.67 -11.51 10.53
C ARG A 117 -14.98 -10.01 10.67
N TRP A 118 -15.30 -9.34 9.57
CA TRP A 118 -15.54 -7.89 9.60
C TRP A 118 -17.02 -7.58 9.65
N THR A 119 -17.37 -6.51 10.35
CA THR A 119 -18.73 -5.98 10.33
C THR A 119 -18.86 -5.02 9.13
N ILE A 120 -19.09 -5.59 7.95
CA ILE A 120 -19.23 -4.87 6.66
C ILE A 120 -20.48 -5.37 5.95
N HIS A 121 -20.91 -4.63 4.94
CA HIS A 121 -22.11 -4.97 4.14
C HIS A 121 -21.91 -6.34 3.45
N THR A 122 -22.95 -7.17 3.46
CA THR A 122 -22.93 -8.54 2.91
C THR A 122 -22.45 -8.59 1.45
N ALA A 123 -22.83 -7.61 0.62
CA ALA A 123 -22.37 -7.55 -0.77
C ALA A 123 -20.84 -7.45 -0.89
N VAL A 124 -20.15 -6.81 0.07
CA VAL A 124 -18.69 -6.73 0.09
C VAL A 124 -18.10 -8.08 0.51
N GLN A 125 -18.73 -8.77 1.48
CA GLN A 125 -18.31 -10.13 1.86
C GLN A 125 -18.48 -11.10 0.69
N GLN A 126 -19.53 -10.96 -0.12
CA GLN A 126 -19.78 -11.80 -1.29
C GLN A 126 -18.75 -11.63 -2.42
N CYS A 127 -17.93 -10.57 -2.40
CA CYS A 127 -16.84 -10.41 -3.37
C CYS A 127 -15.86 -11.59 -3.35
N SER A 128 -15.69 -12.26 -2.21
CA SER A 128 -14.85 -13.47 -2.11
C SER A 128 -15.43 -14.70 -2.82
N GLN A 129 -16.67 -14.65 -3.27
CA GLN A 129 -17.32 -15.73 -4.02
C GLN A 129 -17.21 -15.56 -5.54
N ILE A 130 -16.72 -14.41 -6.00
CA ILE A 130 -16.52 -14.11 -7.42
C ILE A 130 -15.31 -14.92 -7.91
N GLN A 131 -15.50 -15.69 -8.97
CA GLN A 131 -14.48 -16.57 -9.52
C GLN A 131 -13.69 -15.91 -10.66
N THR A 132 -14.33 -15.04 -11.42
CA THR A 132 -13.74 -14.37 -12.60
C THR A 132 -14.28 -12.95 -12.71
N GLY A 133 -13.53 -12.06 -13.35
CA GLY A 133 -13.96 -10.69 -13.57
C GLY A 133 -13.10 -9.66 -12.88
N LEU A 134 -13.61 -8.44 -12.72
CA LEU A 134 -12.88 -7.31 -12.15
C LEU A 134 -13.57 -6.81 -10.87
N ILE A 135 -12.84 -6.84 -9.76
CA ILE A 135 -13.23 -6.18 -8.51
C ILE A 135 -12.44 -4.88 -8.40
N VAL A 136 -13.13 -3.75 -8.37
CA VAL A 136 -12.50 -2.43 -8.19
C VAL A 136 -12.76 -1.92 -6.78
N VAL A 137 -11.68 -1.72 -6.02
CA VAL A 137 -11.72 -1.12 -4.68
C VAL A 137 -11.31 0.34 -4.79
N ALA A 138 -12.28 1.24 -4.72
CA ALA A 138 -12.06 2.67 -4.87
C ALA A 138 -12.23 3.42 -3.54
N GLY A 139 -11.44 4.45 -3.32
CA GLY A 139 -11.52 5.33 -2.14
C GLY A 139 -10.42 6.38 -2.13
N GLY A 140 -10.58 7.43 -1.32
CA GLY A 140 -9.56 8.44 -1.09
C GLY A 140 -8.37 7.93 -0.26
N TYR A 141 -7.43 8.83 0.02
CA TYR A 141 -6.31 8.52 0.93
C TYR A 141 -6.83 8.18 2.34
N GLY A 142 -6.30 7.11 2.93
CA GLY A 142 -6.69 6.67 4.28
C GLY A 142 -8.12 6.09 4.38
N ALA A 143 -8.80 5.82 3.26
CA ALA A 143 -10.16 5.25 3.24
C ALA A 143 -10.21 3.75 3.58
N GLY A 144 -9.06 3.08 3.76
CA GLY A 144 -8.98 1.66 4.08
C GLY A 144 -9.00 0.73 2.88
N LYS A 145 -8.72 1.21 1.66
CA LYS A 145 -8.68 0.39 0.44
C LYS A 145 -7.74 -0.81 0.57
N SER A 146 -6.45 -0.55 0.85
CA SER A 146 -5.44 -1.61 0.96
C SER A 146 -5.79 -2.61 2.08
N THR A 147 -6.40 -2.13 3.17
CA THR A 147 -6.89 -3.01 4.24
C THR A 147 -8.04 -3.88 3.76
N LEU A 148 -8.98 -3.33 2.97
CA LEU A 148 -10.10 -4.09 2.40
C LEU A 148 -9.60 -5.13 1.39
N VAL A 149 -8.68 -4.75 0.49
CA VAL A 149 -8.02 -5.67 -0.45
C VAL A 149 -7.31 -6.78 0.30
N ALA A 150 -6.55 -6.42 1.35
CA ALA A 150 -5.85 -7.39 2.17
C ALA A 150 -6.81 -8.38 2.86
N GLY A 151 -7.93 -7.90 3.41
CA GLY A 151 -8.95 -8.76 4.00
C GLY A 151 -9.63 -9.68 2.98
N LEU A 152 -9.82 -9.22 1.74
CA LEU A 152 -10.37 -10.04 0.65
C LEU A 152 -9.38 -11.12 0.21
N VAL A 153 -8.11 -10.77 0.03
CA VAL A 153 -7.05 -11.73 -0.30
C VAL A 153 -6.90 -12.78 0.81
N GLU A 154 -6.94 -12.36 2.07
CA GLU A 154 -6.85 -13.29 3.20
C GLU A 154 -8.08 -14.21 3.28
N GLU A 155 -9.28 -13.72 2.97
CA GLU A 155 -10.48 -14.57 2.88
C GLU A 155 -10.32 -15.64 1.78
N LEU A 156 -9.90 -15.24 0.58
CA LEU A 156 -9.63 -16.14 -0.53
C LEU A 156 -8.54 -17.15 -0.18
N ASN A 157 -7.45 -16.69 0.45
CA ASN A 157 -6.34 -17.54 0.91
C ASN A 157 -6.81 -18.64 1.90
N GLN A 158 -7.73 -18.30 2.79
CA GLN A 158 -8.23 -19.24 3.81
C GLN A 158 -9.34 -20.17 3.32
N THR A 159 -10.09 -19.79 2.28
CA THR A 159 -11.31 -20.50 1.89
C THR A 159 -11.26 -21.17 0.53
N SER A 160 -10.27 -20.87 -0.29
CA SER A 160 -10.18 -21.33 -1.67
C SER A 160 -8.77 -21.77 -2.04
N ALA A 161 -8.63 -22.74 -2.94
CA ALA A 161 -7.34 -23.22 -3.43
C ALA A 161 -7.01 -22.53 -4.76
N HIS A 162 -6.38 -21.35 -4.67
CA HIS A 162 -6.00 -20.52 -5.80
C HIS A 162 -4.51 -20.18 -5.78
N HIS A 163 -3.95 -19.89 -6.94
CA HIS A 163 -2.69 -19.19 -7.07
C HIS A 163 -2.97 -17.69 -7.18
N ILE A 164 -2.63 -16.94 -6.14
CA ILE A 164 -2.86 -15.49 -6.02
C ILE A 164 -1.52 -14.78 -6.21
N MET A 165 -1.43 -13.87 -7.16
CA MET A 165 -0.25 -13.03 -7.35
C MET A 165 -0.59 -11.56 -7.12
N THR A 166 0.15 -10.91 -6.21
CA THR A 166 -0.05 -9.49 -5.90
C THR A 166 1.10 -8.65 -6.44
N PHE A 167 0.79 -7.45 -6.95
CA PHE A 167 1.74 -6.44 -7.40
C PHE A 167 1.54 -5.18 -6.56
N GLU A 168 2.51 -4.90 -5.70
CA GLU A 168 2.39 -3.88 -4.66
C GLU A 168 3.57 -2.90 -4.66
N GLN A 169 3.35 -1.68 -4.17
CA GLN A 169 4.43 -0.68 -4.04
C GLN A 169 4.17 0.27 -2.84
N PRO A 170 4.72 -0.04 -1.66
CA PRO A 170 5.41 -1.29 -1.26
C PRO A 170 4.44 -2.38 -0.79
N ILE A 171 4.93 -3.58 -0.46
CA ILE A 171 4.16 -4.64 0.20
C ILE A 171 3.81 -4.20 1.63
N GLU A 172 2.54 -3.87 1.87
CA GLU A 172 2.07 -3.42 3.18
C GLU A 172 1.75 -4.59 4.11
N PHE A 173 0.95 -5.56 3.66
CA PHE A 173 0.56 -6.75 4.40
C PHE A 173 1.36 -7.96 3.94
N VAL A 174 1.60 -8.91 4.82
CA VAL A 174 2.27 -10.17 4.47
C VAL A 174 1.31 -11.31 4.74
N TYR A 175 1.11 -12.14 3.73
CA TYR A 175 0.27 -13.33 3.83
C TYR A 175 1.11 -14.56 4.17
N THR A 176 0.47 -15.53 4.80
CA THR A 176 1.01 -16.87 4.98
C THR A 176 0.10 -17.81 4.20
N ASP A 177 0.67 -18.64 3.33
CA ASP A 177 -0.08 -19.61 2.55
C ASP A 177 -0.96 -20.47 3.45
N ALA A 178 -2.23 -20.65 3.05
CA ALA A 178 -3.22 -21.46 3.73
C ALA A 178 -3.80 -22.50 2.79
N GLN A 179 -4.96 -22.24 2.17
CA GLN A 179 -5.48 -23.08 1.08
C GLN A 179 -4.94 -22.64 -0.28
N SER A 180 -4.64 -21.34 -0.43
CA SER A 180 -4.03 -20.76 -1.63
C SER A 180 -2.52 -20.63 -1.49
N ILE A 181 -1.85 -20.46 -2.63
CA ILE A 181 -0.48 -19.95 -2.72
C ILE A 181 -0.58 -18.45 -2.97
N VAL A 182 0.09 -17.62 -2.16
CA VAL A 182 0.06 -16.14 -2.29
C VAL A 182 1.46 -15.62 -2.57
N GLU A 183 1.73 -15.30 -3.82
CA GLU A 183 2.98 -14.69 -4.25
C GLU A 183 2.86 -13.17 -4.27
N GLN A 184 3.69 -12.51 -3.47
CA GLN A 184 3.72 -11.04 -3.37
C GLN A 184 4.95 -10.49 -4.08
N VAL A 185 4.73 -9.61 -5.05
CA VAL A 185 5.76 -9.01 -5.90
C VAL A 185 5.84 -7.51 -5.64
N GLU A 186 6.96 -7.03 -5.15
CA GLU A 186 7.17 -5.61 -4.88
C GLU A 186 7.74 -4.88 -6.09
N ILE A 187 6.99 -3.91 -6.59
CA ILE A 187 7.40 -3.07 -7.71
C ILE A 187 8.56 -2.14 -7.26
N GLY A 188 9.64 -2.15 -8.03
CA GLY A 188 10.87 -1.42 -7.71
C GLY A 188 11.87 -2.20 -6.85
N VAL A 189 11.52 -3.42 -6.43
CA VAL A 189 12.40 -4.36 -5.68
C VAL A 189 12.54 -5.67 -6.45
N ASP A 190 11.43 -6.38 -6.64
CA ASP A 190 11.41 -7.69 -7.32
C ASP A 190 11.25 -7.55 -8.84
N ILE A 191 10.64 -6.46 -9.28
CA ILE A 191 10.41 -6.11 -10.67
C ILE A 191 10.65 -4.60 -10.87
N PRO A 192 11.11 -4.16 -12.05
CA PRO A 192 11.36 -2.74 -12.31
C PRO A 192 10.08 -1.89 -12.36
N ASP A 193 9.01 -2.41 -12.93
CA ASP A 193 7.73 -1.73 -13.15
C ASP A 193 6.57 -2.73 -13.20
N LEU A 194 5.33 -2.23 -13.09
CA LEU A 194 4.12 -3.05 -13.08
C LEU A 194 3.96 -3.84 -14.37
N GLN A 195 4.21 -3.23 -15.54
CA GLN A 195 4.02 -3.88 -16.84
C GLN A 195 4.91 -5.13 -16.98
N SER A 196 6.16 -5.05 -16.53
CA SER A 196 7.08 -6.19 -16.51
C SER A 196 6.57 -7.31 -15.58
N GLY A 197 5.96 -6.94 -14.45
CA GLY A 197 5.34 -7.89 -13.52
C GLY A 197 4.14 -8.58 -14.15
N LEU A 198 3.23 -7.81 -14.73
CA LEU A 198 2.03 -8.36 -15.37
C LEU A 198 2.37 -9.34 -16.51
N GLN A 199 3.50 -9.18 -17.20
CA GLN A 199 3.96 -10.14 -18.21
C GLN A 199 4.29 -11.52 -17.61
N ARG A 200 4.68 -11.61 -16.33
CA ARG A 200 4.92 -12.91 -15.65
C ARG A 200 3.64 -13.72 -15.52
N VAL A 201 2.48 -13.07 -15.31
CA VAL A 201 1.18 -13.74 -15.17
C VAL A 201 0.82 -14.60 -16.39
N TYR A 202 1.32 -14.25 -17.60
CA TYR A 202 1.12 -15.07 -18.80
C TYR A 202 1.94 -16.37 -18.79
N GLN A 203 2.99 -16.44 -17.98
CA GLN A 203 3.90 -17.60 -17.91
C GLN A 203 3.58 -18.49 -16.71
N GLU A 204 2.79 -17.99 -15.78
CA GLU A 204 2.44 -18.66 -14.53
C GLU A 204 0.95 -19.03 -14.52
N ASP A 205 0.61 -20.11 -13.83
CA ASP A 205 -0.78 -20.56 -13.65
C ASP A 205 -1.48 -19.80 -12.53
N VAL A 206 -1.63 -18.49 -12.73
CA VAL A 206 -2.25 -17.57 -11.76
C VAL A 206 -3.75 -17.51 -11.96
N ASP A 207 -4.53 -17.71 -10.91
CA ASP A 207 -6.00 -17.58 -10.91
C ASP A 207 -6.43 -16.14 -10.59
N ILE A 208 -5.79 -15.52 -9.62
CA ILE A 208 -6.16 -14.21 -9.07
C ILE A 208 -4.99 -13.25 -9.14
N VAL A 209 -5.21 -12.10 -9.77
CA VAL A 209 -4.22 -11.02 -9.89
C VAL A 209 -4.67 -9.84 -9.05
N VAL A 210 -3.81 -9.36 -8.14
CA VAL A 210 -4.09 -8.19 -7.30
C VAL A 210 -3.15 -7.05 -7.69
N VAL A 211 -3.69 -5.88 -7.99
CA VAL A 211 -2.91 -4.72 -8.41
C VAL A 211 -3.29 -3.50 -7.59
N ASN A 212 -2.33 -2.93 -6.87
CA ASN A 212 -2.61 -1.78 -6.01
C ASN A 212 -2.84 -0.48 -6.79
N THR A 213 -2.21 -0.31 -7.94
CA THR A 213 -2.36 0.92 -8.73
C THR A 213 -1.96 0.70 -10.17
N VAL A 214 -2.82 1.10 -11.10
CA VAL A 214 -2.51 1.18 -12.54
C VAL A 214 -2.53 2.64 -12.96
N LEU A 215 -1.43 3.11 -13.54
CA LEU A 215 -1.24 4.52 -13.89
C LEU A 215 -1.11 4.76 -15.40
N ASP A 216 -1.06 3.71 -16.22
CA ASP A 216 -0.82 3.79 -17.66
C ASP A 216 -1.73 2.86 -18.45
N ALA A 217 -1.90 3.19 -19.75
CA ALA A 217 -2.79 2.46 -20.66
C ALA A 217 -2.31 1.02 -20.92
N ALA A 218 -1.00 0.77 -20.97
CA ALA A 218 -0.46 -0.55 -21.27
C ALA A 218 -0.77 -1.54 -20.15
N SER A 219 -0.51 -1.13 -18.89
CA SER A 219 -0.84 -1.93 -17.71
C SER A 219 -2.35 -2.14 -17.56
N MET A 220 -3.17 -1.10 -17.80
CA MET A 220 -4.63 -1.24 -17.77
C MET A 220 -5.16 -2.18 -18.84
N ARG A 221 -4.62 -2.12 -20.07
CA ARG A 221 -4.97 -3.05 -21.15
C ARG A 221 -4.66 -4.50 -20.75
N THR A 222 -3.50 -4.73 -20.12
CA THR A 222 -3.13 -6.06 -19.64
C THR A 222 -4.07 -6.56 -18.53
N VAL A 223 -4.47 -5.68 -17.61
CA VAL A 223 -5.46 -5.98 -16.55
C VAL A 223 -6.80 -6.41 -17.17
N LEU A 224 -7.32 -5.64 -18.13
CA LEU A 224 -8.58 -5.97 -18.82
C LEU A 224 -8.47 -7.31 -19.57
N HIS A 225 -7.34 -7.54 -20.22
CA HIS A 225 -7.12 -8.80 -20.92
C HIS A 225 -7.08 -10.02 -19.98
N PHE A 226 -6.56 -9.89 -18.75
CA PHE A 226 -6.66 -10.98 -17.76
C PHE A 226 -8.12 -11.31 -17.39
N VAL A 227 -8.97 -10.29 -17.30
CA VAL A 227 -10.41 -10.49 -17.08
C VAL A 227 -11.04 -11.25 -18.26
N GLU A 228 -10.71 -10.88 -19.50
CA GLU A 228 -11.18 -11.59 -20.69
C GLU A 228 -10.69 -13.04 -20.76
N MET A 229 -9.50 -13.32 -20.23
CA MET A 229 -8.95 -14.67 -20.10
C MET A 229 -9.63 -15.50 -18.98
N GLY A 230 -10.59 -14.92 -18.26
CA GLY A 230 -11.32 -15.58 -17.19
C GLY A 230 -10.63 -15.56 -15.82
N LYS A 231 -9.60 -14.75 -15.63
CA LYS A 231 -8.99 -14.56 -14.31
C LYS A 231 -9.82 -13.62 -13.45
N LEU A 232 -9.68 -13.72 -12.13
CA LEU A 232 -10.17 -12.70 -11.20
C LEU A 232 -9.08 -11.63 -11.02
N VAL A 233 -9.44 -10.37 -11.30
CA VAL A 233 -8.53 -9.24 -11.03
C VAL A 233 -9.11 -8.36 -9.92
N ILE A 234 -8.30 -8.06 -8.91
CA ILE A 234 -8.64 -7.12 -7.83
C ILE A 234 -7.78 -5.88 -8.03
N LEU A 235 -8.41 -4.75 -8.33
CA LEU A 235 -7.75 -3.50 -8.65
C LEU A 235 -8.05 -2.43 -7.60
N GLU A 236 -7.02 -1.84 -7.02
CA GLU A 236 -7.13 -0.69 -6.13
C GLU A 236 -7.03 0.62 -6.93
N VAL A 237 -8.01 1.52 -6.76
CA VAL A 237 -8.08 2.81 -7.47
C VAL A 237 -8.19 3.96 -6.47
N MET A 238 -7.35 4.97 -6.63
CA MET A 238 -7.42 6.22 -5.85
C MET A 238 -8.51 7.13 -6.42
N ALA A 239 -9.74 6.96 -5.98
CA ALA A 239 -10.86 7.79 -6.41
C ALA A 239 -11.93 7.88 -5.31
N PRO A 240 -12.48 9.07 -5.01
CA PRO A 240 -13.47 9.26 -3.94
C PRO A 240 -14.87 8.70 -4.28
N THR A 241 -15.15 8.41 -5.54
CA THR A 241 -16.44 7.85 -6.01
C THR A 241 -16.22 6.80 -7.08
N ILE A 242 -17.21 5.91 -7.27
CA ILE A 242 -17.19 4.87 -8.32
C ILE A 242 -17.11 5.52 -9.71
N GLN A 243 -17.84 6.60 -9.96
CA GLN A 243 -17.82 7.30 -11.25
C GLN A 243 -16.42 7.83 -11.58
N LEU A 244 -15.74 8.42 -10.59
CA LEU A 244 -14.37 8.90 -10.77
C LEU A 244 -13.36 7.74 -10.92
N ALA A 245 -13.59 6.61 -10.27
CA ALA A 245 -12.77 5.42 -10.48
C ALA A 245 -12.86 4.93 -11.92
N LEU A 246 -14.07 4.73 -12.43
CA LEU A 246 -14.30 4.33 -13.82
C LEU A 246 -13.75 5.37 -14.81
N THR A 247 -13.97 6.67 -14.53
CA THR A 247 -13.42 7.75 -15.36
C THR A 247 -11.89 7.70 -15.40
N SER A 248 -11.24 7.43 -14.26
CA SER A 248 -9.77 7.33 -14.18
C SER A 248 -9.26 6.11 -14.95
N MET A 249 -9.91 4.96 -14.83
CA MET A 249 -9.55 3.74 -15.56
C MET A 249 -9.66 3.91 -17.07
N VAL A 250 -10.72 4.56 -17.54
CA VAL A 250 -10.91 4.88 -18.97
C VAL A 250 -9.95 5.99 -19.41
N GLY A 251 -9.71 6.96 -18.54
CA GLY A 251 -8.91 8.16 -18.82
C GLY A 251 -7.43 7.93 -19.12
N VAL A 252 -6.86 6.77 -18.78
CA VAL A 252 -5.48 6.43 -19.14
C VAL A 252 -5.31 6.13 -20.64
N PHE A 253 -6.40 5.85 -21.36
CA PHE A 253 -6.41 5.54 -22.78
C PHE A 253 -6.58 6.78 -23.66
N HIS A 254 -6.06 6.70 -24.90
CA HIS A 254 -6.34 7.73 -25.90
C HIS A 254 -7.83 7.82 -26.20
N ALA A 255 -8.30 9.02 -26.56
CA ALA A 255 -9.73 9.28 -26.76
C ALA A 255 -10.39 8.32 -27.76
N ALA A 256 -9.67 7.86 -28.78
CA ALA A 256 -10.17 6.91 -29.78
C ALA A 256 -10.47 5.51 -29.20
N GLU A 257 -9.81 5.12 -28.13
CA GLU A 257 -9.97 3.79 -27.49
C GLU A 257 -11.00 3.81 -26.36
N GLN A 258 -11.30 4.99 -25.79
CA GLN A 258 -12.13 5.10 -24.57
C GLN A 258 -13.54 4.54 -24.73
N VAL A 259 -14.12 4.55 -25.94
CA VAL A 259 -15.44 3.98 -26.20
C VAL A 259 -15.38 2.45 -26.04
N SER A 260 -14.41 1.80 -26.71
CA SER A 260 -14.22 0.34 -26.59
C SER A 260 -13.98 -0.09 -25.15
N VAL A 261 -13.11 0.64 -24.44
CA VAL A 261 -12.80 0.33 -23.04
C VAL A 261 -14.03 0.47 -22.12
N ARG A 262 -14.91 1.43 -22.39
CA ARG A 262 -16.19 1.52 -21.63
C ARG A 262 -17.09 0.32 -21.89
N ASP A 263 -17.14 -0.16 -23.12
CA ASP A 263 -17.93 -1.34 -23.48
C ASP A 263 -17.33 -2.62 -22.84
N GLU A 264 -15.99 -2.70 -22.73
CA GLU A 264 -15.30 -3.80 -22.04
C GLU A 264 -15.56 -3.79 -20.51
N LEU A 265 -15.81 -2.62 -19.91
CA LEU A 265 -16.08 -2.45 -18.48
C LEU A 265 -17.56 -2.54 -18.11
N ALA A 266 -18.48 -2.57 -19.08
CA ALA A 266 -19.92 -2.60 -18.86
C ALA A 266 -20.46 -4.02 -18.71
#